data_82c87a7b413c74c44f6941d8d7e1a8ba
#
_entry.id   82c87a7b413c74c44f6941d8d7e1a8ba
#
_cell.length_a   1.000
_cell.length_b   1.000
_cell.length_c   1.000
_cell.angle_alpha   90.00
_cell.angle_beta   90.00
_cell.angle_gamma   90.00
#
_symmetry.space_group_name_H-M   'P 1'
#
loop_
_entity.id
_entity.type
_entity.pdbx_description
1 polymer ?
#
loop_
_entity_poly.entity_id
_entity_poly.type
_entity_poly.pdbx_seq_one_letter_code
_entity_poly.pdbx_strand_id
1 'polypeptide(L)'
;MRKISLLFGCLLCMLAATAQIRGNEIRVMVSPDHTDWNYRLNDKCTFTVRVLKAQNLLQNVTVDYELGPEMYPTEVKKGVLLKNGELKLQGTMKTPGFLRCKVTAHVGDRKYEGLATAAYAPEQLQPITEFPVDFREFWVKELEGARRTSLQPLMTLHPERCTATVNVYHVSFQTDRWGSRFYGVLCVPKKEGKYPALLRVPGAGIRPYAGDVYTAEQGVITLEVGIHGIPVTMEQSFYDNLMNGALNGYWTFCRNDLRNFYYHRVIIGALRAVDFICDLPQYNGQALGVTGSSQGGALSCLLYTSPSP
;
A
#
# COMPACT_ATOMS: atom_id res chain seq x y z
N MET A 1 -49.14 18.88 15.86
CA MET A 1 -49.10 17.94 14.73
C MET A 1 -48.71 18.57 13.39
N ARG A 2 -49.22 19.76 13.00
CA ARG A 2 -48.87 20.41 11.72
C ARG A 2 -47.36 20.76 11.53
N LYS A 3 -46.65 21.12 12.60
CA LYS A 3 -45.21 21.48 12.54
C LYS A 3 -44.27 20.27 12.34
N ILE A 4 -44.64 19.08 12.84
CA ILE A 4 -43.89 17.84 12.70
C ILE A 4 -44.01 17.30 11.25
N SER A 5 -45.20 17.44 10.64
CA SER A 5 -45.41 17.04 9.25
C SER A 5 -44.60 17.88 8.23
N LEU A 6 -44.40 19.19 8.52
CA LEU A 6 -43.52 20.03 7.67
C LEU A 6 -42.03 19.66 7.77
N LEU A 7 -41.56 19.31 8.98
CA LEU A 7 -40.17 18.86 9.17
C LEU A 7 -39.89 17.54 8.45
N PHE A 8 -40.83 16.59 8.48
CA PHE A 8 -40.72 15.32 7.78
C PHE A 8 -40.72 15.49 6.24
N GLY A 9 -41.56 16.40 5.74
CA GLY A 9 -41.61 16.75 4.33
C GLY A 9 -40.30 17.37 3.82
N CYS A 10 -39.69 18.29 4.57
CA CYS A 10 -38.39 18.88 4.24
C CYS A 10 -37.23 17.87 4.29
N LEU A 11 -37.26 16.90 5.23
CA LEU A 11 -36.25 15.85 5.33
C LEU A 11 -36.33 14.87 4.15
N LEU A 12 -37.53 14.50 3.70
CA LEU A 12 -37.74 13.68 2.50
C LEU A 12 -37.28 14.40 1.22
N CYS A 13 -37.51 15.71 1.11
CA CYS A 13 -37.04 16.51 -0.04
C CYS A 13 -35.51 16.62 -0.08
N MET A 14 -34.84 16.73 1.07
CA MET A 14 -33.37 16.73 1.12
C MET A 14 -32.77 15.38 0.75
N LEU A 15 -33.39 14.27 1.16
CA LEU A 15 -32.95 12.92 0.76
C LEU A 15 -33.16 12.66 -0.74
N ALA A 16 -34.24 13.17 -1.34
CA ALA A 16 -34.47 13.10 -2.78
C ALA A 16 -33.46 13.95 -3.58
N ALA A 17 -33.08 15.14 -3.07
CA ALA A 17 -32.09 16.01 -3.71
C ALA A 17 -30.69 15.39 -3.70
N THR A 18 -30.29 14.69 -2.65
CA THR A 18 -28.99 13.98 -2.61
C THR A 18 -28.97 12.76 -3.52
N ALA A 19 -30.10 12.08 -3.72
CA ALA A 19 -30.23 10.98 -4.68
C ALA A 19 -30.13 11.47 -6.15
N GLN A 20 -30.65 12.66 -6.47
CA GLN A 20 -30.53 13.25 -7.80
C GLN A 20 -29.11 13.70 -8.17
N ILE A 21 -28.28 14.12 -7.21
CA ILE A 21 -26.88 14.50 -7.45
C ILE A 21 -26.03 13.28 -7.85
N ARG A 22 -26.32 12.07 -7.33
CA ARG A 22 -25.64 10.82 -7.72
C ARG A 22 -26.02 10.33 -9.12
N GLY A 23 -27.15 10.73 -9.67
CA GLY A 23 -27.64 10.28 -10.97
C GLY A 23 -26.95 10.91 -12.20
N ASN A 24 -26.19 11.97 -12.04
CA ASN A 24 -25.51 12.68 -13.14
C ASN A 24 -24.02 12.33 -13.32
N GLU A 25 -23.52 11.36 -12.57
CA GLU A 25 -22.12 10.95 -12.65
C GLU A 25 -21.80 10.32 -14.01
N ILE A 26 -20.75 10.82 -14.67
CA ILE A 26 -20.19 10.21 -15.88
C ILE A 26 -19.21 9.14 -15.45
N ARG A 27 -19.33 7.94 -16.02
CA ARG A 27 -18.42 6.82 -15.82
C ARG A 27 -17.93 6.28 -17.16
N VAL A 28 -16.64 6.05 -17.25
CA VAL A 28 -16.02 5.33 -18.37
C VAL A 28 -15.69 3.93 -17.86
N MET A 29 -16.41 2.95 -18.35
CA MET A 29 -16.18 1.54 -18.02
C MET A 29 -15.40 0.89 -19.16
N VAL A 30 -14.34 0.20 -18.82
CA VAL A 30 -13.56 -0.63 -19.73
C VAL A 30 -13.50 -2.02 -19.12
N SER A 31 -13.85 -3.05 -19.87
CA SER A 31 -13.81 -4.43 -19.39
C SER A 31 -13.36 -5.38 -20.52
N PRO A 32 -12.46 -6.31 -20.24
CA PRO A 32 -12.12 -7.38 -21.17
C PRO A 32 -13.29 -8.38 -21.27
N ASP A 33 -13.25 -9.23 -22.29
CA ASP A 33 -14.27 -10.25 -22.55
C ASP A 33 -14.12 -11.50 -21.67
N HIS A 34 -12.96 -11.75 -21.08
CA HIS A 34 -12.78 -12.78 -20.06
C HIS A 34 -13.07 -12.25 -18.65
N THR A 35 -13.83 -12.98 -17.85
CA THR A 35 -14.23 -12.58 -16.50
C THR A 35 -13.10 -12.64 -15.48
N ASP A 36 -12.10 -13.49 -15.70
CA ASP A 36 -10.90 -13.65 -14.88
C ASP A 36 -9.73 -12.75 -15.35
N TRP A 37 -9.94 -12.05 -16.48
CA TRP A 37 -8.99 -11.16 -17.12
C TRP A 37 -7.66 -11.81 -17.55
N ASN A 38 -7.65 -13.17 -17.66
CA ASN A 38 -6.49 -13.96 -18.04
C ASN A 38 -6.61 -14.48 -19.47
N TYR A 39 -5.51 -14.43 -20.20
CA TYR A 39 -5.37 -14.81 -21.60
C TYR A 39 -4.11 -15.63 -21.83
N ARG A 40 -4.17 -16.56 -22.78
CA ARG A 40 -2.97 -17.20 -23.31
C ARG A 40 -2.27 -16.29 -24.31
N LEU A 41 -0.99 -16.53 -24.52
CA LEU A 41 -0.26 -15.80 -25.56
C LEU A 41 -0.94 -15.99 -26.93
N ASN A 42 -1.04 -14.90 -27.69
CA ASN A 42 -1.69 -14.78 -28.98
C ASN A 42 -3.23 -14.85 -28.97
N ASP A 43 -3.89 -15.11 -27.85
CA ASP A 43 -5.34 -14.98 -27.76
C ASP A 43 -5.76 -13.53 -28.02
N LYS A 44 -6.95 -13.34 -28.59
CA LYS A 44 -7.53 -12.00 -28.75
C LYS A 44 -8.29 -11.62 -27.50
N CYS A 45 -7.94 -10.48 -26.92
CA CYS A 45 -8.73 -9.82 -25.90
C CYS A 45 -9.61 -8.75 -26.56
N THR A 46 -10.90 -8.75 -26.25
CA THR A 46 -11.82 -7.70 -26.68
C THR A 46 -12.23 -6.84 -25.49
N PHE A 47 -11.71 -5.60 -25.44
CA PHE A 47 -12.17 -4.63 -24.46
C PHE A 47 -13.46 -3.99 -24.93
N THR A 48 -14.48 -4.06 -24.07
CA THR A 48 -15.73 -3.29 -24.24
C THR A 48 -15.62 -2.02 -23.44
N VAL A 49 -15.66 -0.90 -24.15
CA VAL A 49 -15.66 0.45 -23.57
C VAL A 49 -17.08 0.97 -23.54
N ARG A 50 -17.55 1.48 -22.41
CA ARG A 50 -18.87 2.11 -22.24
C ARG A 50 -18.74 3.42 -21.52
N VAL A 51 -19.30 4.48 -22.10
CA VAL A 51 -19.43 5.77 -21.43
C VAL A 51 -20.86 5.90 -20.94
N LEU A 52 -21.02 6.04 -19.63
CA LEU A 52 -22.33 6.08 -18.99
C LEU A 52 -22.59 7.46 -18.38
N LYS A 53 -23.82 7.93 -18.48
CA LYS A 53 -24.36 9.02 -17.68
C LYS A 53 -25.61 8.54 -16.95
N ALA A 54 -25.61 8.62 -15.63
CA ALA A 54 -26.74 8.13 -14.81
C ALA A 54 -27.12 6.67 -15.16
N GLN A 55 -26.10 5.78 -15.32
CA GLN A 55 -26.23 4.37 -15.67
C GLN A 55 -26.72 4.07 -17.12
N ASN A 56 -27.00 5.09 -17.93
CA ASN A 56 -27.38 4.93 -19.34
C ASN A 56 -26.20 5.22 -20.27
N LEU A 57 -26.13 4.54 -21.41
CA LEU A 57 -25.11 4.81 -22.42
C LEU A 57 -25.22 6.25 -22.94
N LEU A 58 -24.11 7.00 -22.86
CA LEU A 58 -24.03 8.36 -23.34
C LEU A 58 -23.74 8.35 -24.83
N GLN A 59 -24.74 8.78 -25.63
CA GLN A 59 -24.62 8.82 -27.08
C GLN A 59 -23.77 10.00 -27.55
N ASN A 60 -23.17 9.87 -28.73
CA ASN A 60 -22.40 10.93 -29.42
C ASN A 60 -21.28 11.52 -28.55
N VAL A 61 -20.60 10.65 -27.76
CA VAL A 61 -19.46 11.05 -26.94
C VAL A 61 -18.15 10.80 -27.68
N THR A 62 -17.23 11.75 -27.58
CA THR A 62 -15.89 11.63 -28.17
C THR A 62 -14.93 11.06 -27.12
N VAL A 63 -14.10 10.10 -27.54
CA VAL A 63 -13.07 9.50 -26.67
C VAL A 63 -11.69 9.50 -27.34
N ASP A 64 -10.67 9.59 -26.52
CA ASP A 64 -9.30 9.20 -26.87
C ASP A 64 -9.02 7.85 -26.27
N TYR A 65 -8.24 6.99 -26.93
CA TYR A 65 -7.81 5.75 -26.31
C TYR A 65 -6.35 5.37 -26.63
N GLU A 66 -5.79 4.62 -25.70
CA GLU A 66 -4.48 3.98 -25.78
C GLU A 66 -4.66 2.47 -25.55
N LEU A 67 -4.13 1.65 -26.45
CA LEU A 67 -4.14 0.19 -26.35
C LEU A 67 -2.75 -0.37 -26.66
N GLY A 68 -2.27 -1.26 -25.85
CA GLY A 68 -0.97 -1.91 -26.03
C GLY A 68 -0.41 -2.47 -24.72
N PRO A 69 0.83 -2.97 -24.74
CA PRO A 69 1.53 -3.35 -23.52
C PRO A 69 1.55 -2.23 -22.51
N GLU A 70 1.44 -2.56 -21.22
CA GLU A 70 1.47 -1.56 -20.15
C GLU A 70 2.70 -0.64 -20.29
N MET A 71 2.49 0.69 -20.13
CA MET A 71 3.46 1.76 -20.33
C MET A 71 3.92 1.98 -21.79
N TYR A 72 3.62 1.07 -22.72
CA TYR A 72 4.08 1.14 -24.12
C TYR A 72 2.90 0.92 -25.10
N PRO A 73 1.91 1.83 -25.19
CA PRO A 73 0.77 1.65 -26.08
C PRO A 73 1.25 1.59 -27.53
N THR A 74 0.77 0.59 -28.25
CA THR A 74 1.05 0.40 -29.68
C THR A 74 0.02 1.04 -30.59
N GLU A 75 -1.17 1.29 -30.05
CA GLU A 75 -2.24 1.99 -30.75
C GLU A 75 -2.74 3.16 -29.88
N VAL A 76 -2.68 4.37 -30.45
CA VAL A 76 -3.19 5.61 -29.84
C VAL A 76 -4.11 6.29 -30.83
N LYS A 77 -5.36 6.51 -30.45
CA LYS A 77 -6.32 7.25 -31.26
C LYS A 77 -7.00 8.35 -30.45
N LYS A 78 -7.22 9.47 -31.09
CA LYS A 78 -7.89 10.65 -30.52
C LYS A 78 -9.14 11.01 -31.31
N GLY A 79 -10.13 11.57 -30.61
CA GLY A 79 -11.31 12.10 -31.23
C GLY A 79 -12.26 11.04 -31.84
N VAL A 80 -12.25 9.81 -31.29
CA VAL A 80 -13.12 8.73 -31.78
C VAL A 80 -14.54 8.96 -31.29
N LEU A 81 -15.49 9.12 -32.23
CA LEU A 81 -16.90 9.34 -31.90
C LEU A 81 -17.61 8.02 -31.59
N LEU A 82 -18.10 7.86 -30.37
CA LEU A 82 -19.00 6.77 -29.95
C LEU A 82 -20.44 7.18 -30.14
N LYS A 83 -21.04 6.80 -31.29
CA LYS A 83 -22.44 7.14 -31.61
C LYS A 83 -23.42 6.61 -30.57
N ASN A 84 -23.20 5.36 -30.11
CA ASN A 84 -24.08 4.65 -29.19
C ASN A 84 -23.47 4.54 -27.76
N GLY A 85 -22.44 5.29 -27.44
CA GLY A 85 -21.78 5.25 -26.13
C GLY A 85 -20.98 3.98 -25.85
N GLU A 86 -20.80 3.09 -26.86
CA GLU A 86 -20.03 1.86 -26.76
C GLU A 86 -19.00 1.74 -27.89
N LEU A 87 -17.83 1.17 -27.57
CA LEU A 87 -16.76 0.84 -28.50
C LEU A 87 -16.14 -0.49 -28.11
N LYS A 88 -15.79 -1.33 -29.08
CA LYS A 88 -15.01 -2.54 -28.88
C LYS A 88 -13.62 -2.36 -29.48
N LEU A 89 -12.60 -2.63 -28.66
CA LEU A 89 -11.20 -2.57 -29.03
C LEU A 89 -10.58 -3.96 -28.87
N GLN A 90 -9.78 -4.38 -29.83
CA GLN A 90 -9.14 -5.69 -29.81
C GLN A 90 -7.63 -5.55 -29.73
N GLY A 91 -7.01 -6.38 -28.88
CA GLY A 91 -5.58 -6.48 -28.75
C GLY A 91 -5.13 -7.90 -28.47
N THR A 92 -3.83 -8.12 -28.55
CA THR A 92 -3.20 -9.40 -28.24
C THR A 92 -1.77 -9.16 -27.77
N MET A 93 -1.17 -10.13 -27.08
CA MET A 93 0.24 -10.12 -26.74
C MET A 93 0.92 -11.43 -27.15
N LYS A 94 2.16 -11.33 -27.63
CA LYS A 94 3.00 -12.47 -28.02
C LYS A 94 3.97 -12.91 -26.93
N THR A 95 4.15 -12.07 -25.92
CA THR A 95 5.02 -12.31 -24.76
C THR A 95 4.24 -12.15 -23.48
N PRO A 96 4.63 -12.84 -22.38
CA PRO A 96 4.01 -12.65 -21.08
C PRO A 96 3.99 -11.19 -20.65
N GLY A 97 2.90 -10.73 -20.03
CA GLY A 97 2.76 -9.34 -19.64
C GLY A 97 1.31 -8.89 -19.51
N PHE A 98 1.11 -7.58 -19.63
CA PHE A 98 -0.18 -6.95 -19.41
C PHE A 98 -0.58 -6.07 -20.60
N LEU A 99 -1.69 -6.40 -21.25
CA LEU A 99 -2.32 -5.59 -22.30
C LEU A 99 -3.25 -4.58 -21.63
N ARG A 100 -2.96 -3.30 -21.81
CA ARG A 100 -3.68 -2.20 -21.17
C ARG A 100 -4.52 -1.42 -22.18
N CYS A 101 -5.77 -1.17 -21.81
CA CYS A 101 -6.68 -0.29 -22.53
C CYS A 101 -7.04 0.89 -21.64
N LYS A 102 -6.57 2.09 -21.99
CA LYS A 102 -6.91 3.35 -21.31
C LYS A 102 -7.79 4.18 -22.24
N VAL A 103 -8.89 4.72 -21.70
CA VAL A 103 -9.86 5.53 -22.45
C VAL A 103 -10.13 6.81 -21.71
N THR A 104 -10.11 7.93 -22.41
CA THR A 104 -10.47 9.26 -21.90
C THR A 104 -11.68 9.77 -22.67
N ALA A 105 -12.83 9.89 -22.02
CA ALA A 105 -14.04 10.48 -22.60
C ALA A 105 -14.10 11.99 -22.38
N HIS A 106 -14.48 12.72 -23.42
CA HIS A 106 -14.67 14.17 -23.39
C HIS A 106 -16.16 14.50 -23.30
N VAL A 107 -16.61 15.04 -22.16
CA VAL A 107 -18.02 15.41 -21.93
C VAL A 107 -18.10 16.85 -21.45
N GLY A 108 -18.55 17.76 -22.33
CA GLY A 108 -18.39 19.18 -22.11
C GLY A 108 -16.92 19.55 -22.00
N ASP A 109 -16.58 20.40 -21.04
CA ASP A 109 -15.18 20.81 -20.77
C ASP A 109 -14.41 19.86 -19.84
N ARG A 110 -14.97 18.69 -19.53
CA ARG A 110 -14.39 17.73 -18.59
C ARG A 110 -13.92 16.46 -19.27
N LYS A 111 -12.88 15.86 -18.68
CA LYS A 111 -12.33 14.56 -19.07
C LYS A 111 -12.64 13.52 -18.00
N TYR A 112 -13.01 12.32 -18.44
CA TYR A 112 -13.29 11.19 -17.60
C TYR A 112 -12.49 9.99 -18.09
N GLU A 113 -11.81 9.28 -17.20
CA GLU A 113 -10.94 8.19 -17.57
C GLU A 113 -11.52 6.84 -17.16
N GLY A 114 -11.27 5.82 -17.99
CA GLY A 114 -11.51 4.41 -17.70
C GLY A 114 -10.30 3.58 -18.11
N LEU A 115 -10.04 2.50 -17.37
CA LEU A 115 -8.88 1.67 -17.55
C LEU A 115 -9.24 0.21 -17.30
N ALA A 116 -8.73 -0.69 -18.14
CA ALA A 116 -8.68 -2.12 -17.86
C ALA A 116 -7.36 -2.71 -18.36
N THR A 117 -6.93 -3.79 -17.74
CA THR A 117 -5.68 -4.47 -18.06
C THR A 117 -5.92 -5.98 -18.11
N ALA A 118 -5.63 -6.61 -19.25
CA ALA A 118 -5.70 -8.06 -19.43
C ALA A 118 -4.33 -8.69 -19.19
N ALA A 119 -4.26 -9.74 -18.39
CA ALA A 119 -3.02 -10.46 -18.10
C ALA A 119 -2.80 -11.58 -19.14
N TYR A 120 -1.63 -11.63 -19.72
CA TYR A 120 -1.21 -12.65 -20.68
C TYR A 120 -0.12 -13.53 -20.10
N ALA A 121 -0.45 -14.80 -19.83
CA ALA A 121 0.46 -15.78 -19.25
C ALA A 121 1.26 -15.20 -18.04
N PRO A 122 0.60 -14.58 -17.04
CA PRO A 122 1.29 -13.89 -15.96
C PRO A 122 2.18 -14.82 -15.12
N GLU A 123 1.89 -16.11 -15.11
CA GLU A 123 2.68 -17.15 -14.46
C GLU A 123 4.06 -17.38 -15.12
N GLN A 124 4.24 -16.91 -16.36
CA GLN A 124 5.50 -17.01 -17.12
C GLN A 124 6.35 -15.75 -16.99
N LEU A 125 5.90 -14.74 -16.26
CA LEU A 125 6.71 -13.54 -16.02
C LEU A 125 7.95 -13.90 -15.21
N GLN A 126 9.11 -13.45 -15.70
CA GLN A 126 10.38 -13.62 -15.01
C GLN A 126 10.92 -12.28 -14.53
N PRO A 127 11.61 -12.23 -13.40
CA PRO A 127 12.34 -11.04 -12.99
C PRO A 127 13.34 -10.60 -14.07
N ILE A 128 13.43 -9.30 -14.33
CA ILE A 128 14.39 -8.73 -15.27
C ILE A 128 15.79 -8.70 -14.67
N THR A 129 15.88 -8.63 -13.32
CA THR A 129 17.15 -8.57 -12.60
C THR A 129 17.27 -9.77 -11.68
N GLU A 130 18.46 -10.31 -11.60
CA GLU A 130 18.81 -11.34 -10.64
C GLU A 130 19.34 -10.70 -9.36
N PHE A 131 19.23 -11.43 -8.25
CA PHE A 131 19.91 -11.02 -7.02
C PHE A 131 21.43 -11.08 -7.22
N PRO A 132 22.21 -10.12 -6.66
CA PRO A 132 23.64 -10.26 -6.59
C PRO A 132 24.04 -11.62 -5.99
N VAL A 133 25.11 -12.23 -6.51
CA VAL A 133 25.54 -13.58 -6.08
C VAL A 133 25.85 -13.67 -4.58
N ASP A 134 26.29 -12.56 -3.99
CA ASP A 134 26.61 -12.42 -2.56
C ASP A 134 25.45 -11.84 -1.71
N PHE A 135 24.26 -11.66 -2.29
CA PHE A 135 23.13 -10.98 -1.61
C PHE A 135 22.83 -11.58 -0.24
N ARG A 136 22.70 -12.91 -0.17
CA ARG A 136 22.37 -13.59 1.08
C ARG A 136 23.51 -13.50 2.10
N GLU A 137 24.75 -13.75 1.65
CA GLU A 137 25.94 -13.70 2.51
C GLU A 137 26.14 -12.29 3.09
N PHE A 138 25.97 -11.27 2.26
CA PHE A 138 26.03 -9.88 2.69
C PHE A 138 25.05 -9.59 3.84
N TRP A 139 23.75 -9.90 3.67
CA TRP A 139 22.76 -9.59 4.69
C TRP A 139 22.89 -10.43 5.96
N VAL A 140 23.32 -11.69 5.84
CA VAL A 140 23.68 -12.52 7.02
C VAL A 140 24.76 -11.84 7.83
N LYS A 141 25.87 -11.45 7.20
CA LYS A 141 26.99 -10.80 7.86
C LYS A 141 26.61 -9.46 8.50
N GLU A 142 25.84 -8.65 7.81
CA GLU A 142 25.39 -7.35 8.33
C GLU A 142 24.45 -7.53 9.54
N LEU A 143 23.56 -8.50 9.51
CA LEU A 143 22.68 -8.82 10.64
C LEU A 143 23.45 -9.41 11.84
N GLU A 144 24.39 -10.32 11.62
CA GLU A 144 25.26 -10.83 12.67
C GLU A 144 26.08 -9.71 13.32
N GLY A 145 26.58 -8.77 12.50
CA GLY A 145 27.24 -7.58 12.98
C GLY A 145 26.33 -6.71 13.86
N ALA A 146 25.10 -6.47 13.40
CA ALA A 146 24.12 -5.70 14.13
C ALA A 146 23.70 -6.34 15.47
N ARG A 147 23.58 -7.66 15.52
CA ARG A 147 23.24 -8.43 16.74
C ARG A 147 24.29 -8.36 17.84
N ARG A 148 25.52 -7.92 17.54
CA ARG A 148 26.52 -7.64 18.58
C ARG A 148 26.16 -6.42 19.43
N THR A 149 25.30 -5.55 18.91
CA THR A 149 24.74 -4.41 19.66
C THR A 149 23.49 -4.87 20.39
N SER A 150 23.49 -4.79 21.73
CA SER A 150 22.30 -5.10 22.53
C SER A 150 21.12 -4.23 22.13
N LEU A 151 19.91 -4.79 22.05
CA LEU A 151 18.67 -4.06 21.72
C LEU A 151 18.40 -2.91 22.68
N GLN A 152 18.65 -3.06 23.96
CA GLN A 152 18.34 -2.11 25.02
C GLN A 152 16.98 -1.41 24.80
N PRO A 153 15.88 -2.18 24.86
CA PRO A 153 14.56 -1.65 24.59
C PRO A 153 14.15 -0.63 25.66
N LEU A 154 13.56 0.46 25.20
CA LEU A 154 12.86 1.42 26.03
C LEU A 154 11.38 1.35 25.69
N MET A 155 10.54 1.17 26.71
CA MET A 155 9.11 1.03 26.54
C MET A 155 8.40 2.02 27.46
N THR A 156 7.62 2.92 26.90
CA THR A 156 6.82 3.90 27.64
C THR A 156 5.36 3.66 27.36
N LEU A 157 4.57 3.38 28.40
CA LEU A 157 3.12 3.21 28.28
C LEU A 157 2.47 4.51 27.81
N HIS A 158 1.54 4.41 26.88
CA HIS A 158 0.64 5.49 26.46
C HIS A 158 -0.78 5.23 27.03
N PRO A 159 -1.09 5.67 28.25
CA PRO A 159 -2.37 5.37 28.89
C PRO A 159 -3.58 5.83 28.06
N GLU A 160 -3.47 6.97 27.39
CA GLU A 160 -4.52 7.57 26.55
C GLU A 160 -4.83 6.77 25.29
N ARG A 161 -3.94 5.87 24.89
CA ARG A 161 -4.12 4.96 23.74
C ARG A 161 -4.48 3.55 24.14
N CYS A 162 -4.38 3.22 25.43
CA CYS A 162 -4.77 1.92 25.94
C CYS A 162 -6.28 1.73 25.89
N THR A 163 -6.71 0.49 25.62
CA THR A 163 -8.12 0.11 25.70
C THR A 163 -8.39 -0.75 26.95
N ALA A 164 -9.62 -1.23 27.11
CA ALA A 164 -9.93 -2.16 28.19
C ALA A 164 -9.09 -3.46 28.10
N THR A 165 -8.72 -3.88 26.90
CA THR A 165 -8.09 -5.19 26.60
C THR A 165 -6.67 -5.10 26.07
N VAL A 166 -6.16 -3.91 25.71
CA VAL A 166 -4.85 -3.72 25.08
C VAL A 166 -4.04 -2.65 25.80
N ASN A 167 -2.77 -2.93 26.08
CA ASN A 167 -1.77 -1.94 26.45
C ASN A 167 -1.04 -1.44 25.19
N VAL A 168 -0.83 -0.11 25.12
CA VAL A 168 -0.12 0.54 24.02
C VAL A 168 1.14 1.20 24.55
N TYR A 169 2.28 0.91 23.92
CA TYR A 169 3.57 1.44 24.31
C TYR A 169 4.23 2.17 23.15
N HIS A 170 4.83 3.32 23.39
CA HIS A 170 5.88 3.84 22.55
C HIS A 170 7.16 3.08 22.88
N VAL A 171 7.76 2.47 21.87
CA VAL A 171 8.97 1.67 22.05
C VAL A 171 10.12 2.18 21.20
N SER A 172 11.35 1.98 21.67
CA SER A 172 12.53 2.12 20.85
C SER A 172 13.59 1.10 21.25
N PHE A 173 14.40 0.67 20.29
CA PHE A 173 15.49 -0.29 20.50
C PHE A 173 16.67 0.03 19.59
N GLN A 174 17.88 -0.35 20.00
CA GLN A 174 19.08 -0.15 19.19
C GLN A 174 19.11 -1.12 18.01
N THR A 175 19.72 -0.67 16.91
CA THR A 175 19.80 -1.44 15.66
C THR A 175 21.18 -2.05 15.47
N ASP A 176 22.08 -1.38 14.75
CA ASP A 176 23.40 -1.89 14.32
C ASP A 176 24.56 -1.33 15.14
N ARG A 177 24.37 -0.18 15.80
CA ARG A 177 25.40 0.51 16.57
C ARG A 177 24.80 1.31 17.70
N TRP A 178 25.64 1.64 18.68
CA TRP A 178 25.24 2.47 19.80
C TRP A 178 24.63 3.81 19.34
N GLY A 179 23.46 4.13 19.88
CA GLY A 179 22.72 5.37 19.57
C GLY A 179 21.89 5.31 18.29
N SER A 180 22.07 4.30 17.42
CA SER A 180 21.17 4.05 16.28
C SER A 180 19.92 3.33 16.77
N ARG A 181 18.78 4.02 16.81
CA ARG A 181 17.53 3.46 17.33
C ARG A 181 16.43 3.39 16.27
N PHE A 182 15.61 2.35 16.37
CA PHE A 182 14.33 2.25 15.74
C PHE A 182 13.23 2.56 16.75
N TYR A 183 12.15 3.16 16.27
CA TYR A 183 11.01 3.56 17.10
C TYR A 183 9.73 2.93 16.57
N GLY A 184 8.79 2.64 17.46
CA GLY A 184 7.51 2.05 17.06
C GLY A 184 6.44 2.23 18.12
N VAL A 185 5.23 1.80 17.76
CA VAL A 185 4.10 1.62 18.67
C VAL A 185 3.83 0.13 18.80
N LEU A 186 3.98 -0.38 20.03
CA LEU A 186 3.71 -1.75 20.40
C LEU A 186 2.35 -1.85 21.07
N CYS A 187 1.48 -2.73 20.59
CA CYS A 187 0.21 -3.05 21.22
C CYS A 187 0.23 -4.50 21.71
N VAL A 188 -0.07 -4.70 22.99
CA VAL A 188 -0.02 -6.02 23.64
C VAL A 188 -1.36 -6.29 24.34
N PRO A 189 -1.98 -7.46 24.14
CA PRO A 189 -3.15 -7.86 24.92
C PRO A 189 -2.87 -7.84 26.43
N LYS A 190 -3.82 -7.30 27.23
CA LYS A 190 -3.67 -7.22 28.69
C LYS A 190 -3.84 -8.55 29.40
N LYS A 191 -4.64 -9.46 28.81
CA LYS A 191 -4.86 -10.79 29.38
C LYS A 191 -3.54 -11.55 29.38
N GLU A 192 -3.23 -12.21 30.47
CA GLU A 192 -2.07 -13.10 30.53
C GLU A 192 -2.16 -14.20 29.50
N GLY A 193 -1.05 -14.47 28.80
CA GLY A 193 -0.99 -15.49 27.77
C GLY A 193 0.20 -15.34 26.82
N LYS A 194 0.25 -16.26 25.87
CA LYS A 194 1.21 -16.26 24.77
C LYS A 194 0.44 -15.99 23.46
N TYR A 195 0.92 -15.04 22.69
CA TYR A 195 0.23 -14.52 21.53
C TYR A 195 1.08 -14.62 20.25
N PRO A 196 0.46 -14.83 19.09
CA PRO A 196 1.13 -14.57 17.82
C PRO A 196 1.47 -13.07 17.71
N ALA A 197 2.39 -12.74 16.83
CA ALA A 197 2.79 -11.36 16.62
C ALA A 197 2.73 -10.93 15.16
N LEU A 198 2.51 -9.62 14.92
CA LEU A 198 2.47 -8.99 13.62
C LEU A 198 3.37 -7.75 13.62
N LEU A 199 4.42 -7.78 12.80
CA LEU A 199 5.25 -6.61 12.52
C LEU A 199 4.64 -5.83 11.35
N ARG A 200 4.39 -4.53 11.54
CA ARG A 200 3.90 -3.62 10.51
C ARG A 200 5.01 -2.68 10.09
N VAL A 201 5.45 -2.81 8.83
CA VAL A 201 6.48 -1.96 8.23
C VAL A 201 5.85 -0.93 7.29
N PRO A 202 6.31 0.33 7.30
CA PRO A 202 5.58 1.42 6.66
C PRO A 202 5.84 1.52 5.16
N GLY A 203 4.82 2.00 4.45
CA GLY A 203 5.00 2.61 3.14
C GLY A 203 5.85 3.89 3.21
N ALA A 204 6.25 4.43 2.07
CA ALA A 204 7.05 5.65 2.01
C ALA A 204 6.33 6.84 2.67
N GLY A 205 7.10 7.74 3.27
CA GLY A 205 6.62 8.96 3.92
C GLY A 205 7.07 9.07 5.37
N ILE A 206 6.99 10.27 5.89
CA ILE A 206 7.41 10.65 7.25
C ILE A 206 6.16 11.09 7.99
N ARG A 207 5.77 10.33 9.03
CA ARG A 207 4.46 10.53 9.69
C ARG A 207 4.45 9.94 11.09
N PRO A 208 3.49 10.34 11.95
CA PRO A 208 3.24 9.64 13.20
C PRO A 208 2.58 8.29 12.97
N TYR A 209 2.63 7.44 13.98
CA TYR A 209 1.97 6.12 13.98
C TYR A 209 1.07 5.99 15.20
N ALA A 210 -0.07 5.35 15.01
CA ALA A 210 -1.06 5.15 16.06
C ALA A 210 -0.92 3.81 16.79
N GLY A 211 -0.34 2.81 16.11
CA GLY A 211 -0.36 1.42 16.52
C GLY A 211 -1.63 0.69 16.03
N ASP A 212 -1.53 -0.62 15.87
CA ASP A 212 -2.65 -1.45 15.43
C ASP A 212 -3.36 -2.10 16.62
N VAL A 213 -4.13 -1.28 17.32
CA VAL A 213 -4.94 -1.69 18.48
C VAL A 213 -6.01 -2.69 18.07
N TYR A 214 -6.62 -2.49 16.89
CA TYR A 214 -7.71 -3.35 16.42
C TYR A 214 -7.25 -4.82 16.29
N THR A 215 -6.11 -5.06 15.66
CA THR A 215 -5.54 -6.42 15.54
C THR A 215 -5.11 -6.95 16.92
N ALA A 216 -4.61 -6.08 17.81
CA ALA A 216 -4.22 -6.49 19.15
C ALA A 216 -5.42 -6.91 20.03
N GLU A 217 -6.59 -6.31 19.85
CA GLU A 217 -7.83 -6.72 20.51
C GLU A 217 -8.29 -8.13 20.09
N GLN A 218 -7.83 -8.63 18.94
CA GLN A 218 -8.08 -10.00 18.49
C GLN A 218 -7.06 -11.02 19.04
N GLY A 219 -6.20 -10.61 19.98
CA GLY A 219 -5.24 -11.52 20.61
C GLY A 219 -3.93 -11.67 19.82
N VAL A 220 -3.48 -10.61 19.14
CA VAL A 220 -2.20 -10.58 18.41
C VAL A 220 -1.34 -9.46 18.97
N ILE A 221 -0.07 -9.70 19.25
CA ILE A 221 0.89 -8.62 19.52
C ILE A 221 1.13 -7.87 18.21
N THR A 222 1.00 -6.54 18.20
CA THR A 222 1.31 -5.75 17.00
C THR A 222 2.44 -4.77 17.29
N LEU A 223 3.42 -4.68 16.40
CA LEU A 223 4.47 -3.68 16.42
C LEU A 223 4.45 -2.90 15.10
N GLU A 224 4.06 -1.62 15.15
CA GLU A 224 4.12 -0.72 14.01
C GLU A 224 5.37 0.16 14.14
N VAL A 225 6.31 0.06 13.18
CA VAL A 225 7.60 0.74 13.28
C VAL A 225 7.73 1.92 12.31
N GLY A 226 8.46 2.95 12.74
CA GLY A 226 8.93 4.02 11.89
C GLY A 226 10.39 3.80 11.49
N ILE A 227 10.73 4.08 10.23
CA ILE A 227 12.04 3.75 9.65
C ILE A 227 13.08 4.89 9.74
N HIS A 228 12.70 6.06 10.27
CA HIS A 228 13.52 7.26 10.19
C HIS A 228 14.47 7.46 11.39
N GLY A 229 14.40 6.59 12.41
CA GLY A 229 15.21 6.70 13.62
C GLY A 229 14.80 7.88 14.49
N ILE A 230 13.54 8.27 14.45
CA ILE A 230 12.92 9.34 15.22
C ILE A 230 11.68 8.83 15.94
N PRO A 231 11.27 9.44 17.08
CA PRO A 231 10.03 9.09 17.76
C PRO A 231 8.82 9.11 16.79
N VAL A 232 7.88 8.21 17.02
CA VAL A 232 6.74 7.99 16.09
C VAL A 232 5.41 8.53 16.61
N THR A 233 5.42 9.25 17.72
CA THR A 233 4.22 9.76 18.40
C THR A 233 4.24 11.27 18.62
N MET A 234 5.06 11.98 17.83
CA MET A 234 5.12 13.44 17.85
C MET A 234 3.96 14.06 17.06
N GLU A 235 3.80 15.39 17.19
CA GLU A 235 2.82 16.16 16.44
C GLU A 235 3.08 16.10 14.91
N GLN A 236 2.03 16.18 14.10
CA GLN A 236 2.13 16.12 12.63
C GLN A 236 3.12 17.15 12.06
N SER A 237 3.11 18.37 12.58
CA SER A 237 4.00 19.46 12.16
C SER A 237 5.49 19.12 12.28
N PHE A 238 5.87 18.29 13.26
CA PHE A 238 7.24 17.80 13.39
C PHE A 238 7.66 16.96 12.18
N TYR A 239 6.79 16.07 11.72
CA TYR A 239 7.06 15.22 10.55
C TYR A 239 7.01 16.00 9.24
N ASP A 240 6.09 16.96 9.11
CA ASP A 240 5.99 17.84 7.95
C ASP A 240 7.28 18.68 7.78
N ASN A 241 7.82 19.19 8.87
CA ASN A 241 9.10 19.91 8.86
C ASN A 241 10.27 19.02 8.43
N LEU A 242 10.31 17.76 8.88
CA LEU A 242 11.34 16.81 8.46
C LEU A 242 11.19 16.43 6.99
N MET A 243 9.97 16.23 6.50
CA MET A 243 9.69 15.88 5.11
C MET A 243 10.06 17.04 4.16
N ASN A 244 9.82 18.27 4.55
CA ASN A 244 10.19 19.46 3.77
C ASN A 244 11.65 19.89 3.97
N GLY A 245 12.37 19.31 4.92
CA GLY A 245 13.74 19.65 5.29
C GLY A 245 14.69 18.46 5.29
N ALA A 246 15.18 18.07 6.47
CA ALA A 246 16.29 17.14 6.65
C ALA A 246 16.08 15.73 6.06
N LEU A 247 14.83 15.29 5.89
CA LEU A 247 14.51 13.99 5.33
C LEU A 247 13.87 14.09 3.94
N ASN A 248 13.91 15.26 3.30
CA ASN A 248 13.45 15.37 1.92
C ASN A 248 14.32 14.52 1.00
N GLY A 249 13.68 13.63 0.21
CA GLY A 249 14.41 12.74 -0.70
C GLY A 249 15.25 11.66 0.00
N TYR A 250 14.94 11.29 1.25
CA TYR A 250 15.69 10.31 2.05
C TYR A 250 15.99 9.00 1.30
N TRP A 251 15.14 8.61 0.37
CA TRP A 251 15.30 7.39 -0.45
C TRP A 251 16.49 7.43 -1.40
N THR A 252 17.14 8.58 -1.57
CA THR A 252 18.34 8.74 -2.38
C THR A 252 19.61 8.93 -1.54
N PHE A 253 19.50 9.02 -0.21
CA PHE A 253 20.64 9.32 0.66
C PHE A 253 21.69 8.22 0.60
N CYS A 254 22.93 8.61 0.31
CA CYS A 254 24.11 7.74 0.21
C CYS A 254 23.92 6.56 -0.76
N ARG A 255 23.15 6.72 -1.84
CA ARG A 255 22.78 5.66 -2.79
C ARG A 255 24.00 4.99 -3.44
N ASN A 256 25.16 5.65 -3.48
CA ASN A 256 26.39 5.11 -4.08
C ASN A 256 27.29 4.39 -3.06
N ASP A 257 26.85 4.27 -1.80
CA ASP A 257 27.59 3.62 -0.72
C ASP A 257 26.67 2.60 -0.04
N LEU A 258 26.87 1.33 -0.31
CA LEU A 258 26.00 0.25 0.14
C LEU A 258 25.77 0.25 1.66
N ARG A 259 26.82 0.54 2.47
CA ARG A 259 26.74 0.53 3.94
C ARG A 259 26.14 1.79 4.52
N ASN A 260 26.29 2.91 3.86
CA ASN A 260 25.73 4.18 4.28
C ASN A 260 24.41 4.49 3.58
N PHE A 261 23.99 3.66 2.61
CA PHE A 261 22.71 3.79 1.94
C PHE A 261 21.56 3.79 2.97
N TYR A 262 20.65 4.72 2.82
CA TYR A 262 19.56 4.91 3.77
C TYR A 262 18.81 3.64 4.11
N TYR A 263 18.49 2.81 3.09
CA TYR A 263 17.76 1.56 3.29
C TYR A 263 18.58 0.44 3.89
N HIS A 264 19.92 0.49 3.89
CA HIS A 264 20.72 -0.47 4.64
C HIS A 264 20.31 -0.43 6.13
N ARG A 265 20.33 0.76 6.74
CA ARG A 265 19.91 0.97 8.13
C ARG A 265 18.44 0.60 8.36
N VAL A 266 17.56 0.86 7.38
CA VAL A 266 16.13 0.54 7.46
C VAL A 266 15.91 -0.97 7.50
N ILE A 267 16.59 -1.72 6.62
CA ILE A 267 16.47 -3.18 6.55
C ILE A 267 17.00 -3.82 7.85
N ILE A 268 18.17 -3.41 8.30
CA ILE A 268 18.74 -3.89 9.58
C ILE A 268 17.80 -3.53 10.75
N GLY A 269 17.27 -2.32 10.79
CA GLY A 269 16.31 -1.91 11.83
C GLY A 269 15.03 -2.74 11.83
N ALA A 270 14.51 -3.09 10.66
CA ALA A 270 13.34 -3.95 10.53
C ALA A 270 13.63 -5.41 10.98
N LEU A 271 14.82 -5.95 10.66
CA LEU A 271 15.27 -7.25 11.17
C LEU A 271 15.44 -7.23 12.70
N ARG A 272 15.98 -6.15 13.26
CA ARG A 272 16.08 -5.97 14.72
C ARG A 272 14.72 -5.80 15.39
N ALA A 273 13.69 -5.32 14.67
CA ALA A 273 12.32 -5.32 15.16
C ALA A 273 11.76 -6.74 15.30
N VAL A 274 12.17 -7.68 14.44
CA VAL A 274 11.87 -9.10 14.60
C VAL A 274 12.54 -9.64 15.88
N ASP A 275 13.84 -9.36 16.08
CA ASP A 275 14.54 -9.76 17.30
C ASP A 275 13.83 -9.22 18.55
N PHE A 276 13.43 -7.94 18.54
CA PHE A 276 12.68 -7.33 19.66
C PHE A 276 11.36 -8.04 19.95
N ILE A 277 10.60 -8.43 18.92
CA ILE A 277 9.35 -9.20 19.10
C ILE A 277 9.65 -10.57 19.71
N CYS A 278 10.71 -11.25 19.23
CA CYS A 278 11.10 -12.58 19.73
C CYS A 278 11.50 -12.54 21.22
N ASP A 279 12.05 -11.43 21.70
CA ASP A 279 12.42 -11.25 23.12
C ASP A 279 11.23 -10.88 24.02
N LEU A 280 10.03 -10.59 23.45
CA LEU A 280 8.87 -10.26 24.27
C LEU A 280 8.37 -11.47 25.05
N PRO A 281 8.16 -11.35 26.37
CA PRO A 281 7.70 -12.46 27.19
C PRO A 281 6.30 -12.96 26.82
N GLN A 282 5.47 -12.14 26.16
CA GLN A 282 4.15 -12.53 25.71
C GLN A 282 4.13 -13.18 24.31
N TYR A 283 5.20 -13.14 23.55
CA TYR A 283 5.27 -13.79 22.24
C TYR A 283 5.25 -15.32 22.39
N ASN A 284 4.52 -16.01 21.50
CA ASN A 284 4.34 -17.47 21.58
C ASN A 284 5.51 -18.27 20.99
N GLY A 285 6.52 -17.62 20.41
CA GLY A 285 7.71 -18.26 19.85
C GLY A 285 7.49 -18.99 18.52
N GLN A 286 6.30 -18.91 17.91
CA GLN A 286 5.96 -19.71 16.72
C GLN A 286 5.39 -18.90 15.56
N ALA A 287 4.45 -18.01 15.83
CA ALA A 287 3.68 -17.33 14.80
C ALA A 287 4.01 -15.84 14.76
N LEU A 288 4.90 -15.46 13.84
CA LEU A 288 5.25 -14.07 13.53
C LEU A 288 4.93 -13.79 12.07
N GLY A 289 4.06 -12.82 11.84
CA GLY A 289 3.75 -12.30 10.52
C GLY A 289 4.38 -10.93 10.29
N VAL A 290 4.53 -10.57 9.02
CA VAL A 290 4.90 -9.21 8.61
C VAL A 290 3.92 -8.70 7.56
N THR A 291 3.59 -7.40 7.62
CA THR A 291 2.73 -6.74 6.64
C THR A 291 3.20 -5.33 6.35
N GLY A 292 2.99 -4.89 5.12
CA GLY A 292 3.33 -3.55 4.67
C GLY A 292 2.87 -3.32 3.23
N SER A 293 2.69 -2.05 2.87
CA SER A 293 2.28 -1.64 1.52
C SER A 293 3.36 -0.79 0.87
N SER A 294 3.47 -0.83 -0.47
CA SER A 294 4.47 -0.06 -1.23
C SER A 294 5.89 -0.36 -0.74
N GLN A 295 6.65 0.62 -0.27
CA GLN A 295 7.92 0.44 0.43
C GLN A 295 7.84 -0.62 1.54
N GLY A 296 6.73 -0.65 2.29
CA GLY A 296 6.48 -1.67 3.31
C GLY A 296 6.32 -3.06 2.72
N GLY A 297 5.76 -3.20 1.52
CA GLY A 297 5.72 -4.46 0.78
C GLY A 297 7.12 -4.98 0.45
N ALA A 298 8.00 -4.11 -0.04
CA ALA A 298 9.40 -4.46 -0.28
C ALA A 298 10.13 -4.85 1.01
N LEU A 299 9.94 -4.10 2.10
CA LEU A 299 10.51 -4.44 3.41
C LEU A 299 9.96 -5.78 3.93
N SER A 300 8.67 -6.06 3.78
CA SER A 300 8.07 -7.35 4.15
C SER A 300 8.70 -8.51 3.38
N CYS A 301 8.91 -8.34 2.07
CA CYS A 301 9.58 -9.34 1.24
C CYS A 301 11.01 -9.60 1.71
N LEU A 302 11.79 -8.55 1.98
CA LEU A 302 13.16 -8.66 2.48
C LEU A 302 13.22 -9.36 3.85
N LEU A 303 12.30 -9.07 4.75
CA LEU A 303 12.22 -9.74 6.06
C LEU A 303 11.90 -11.22 5.92
N TYR A 304 10.97 -11.57 5.04
CA TYR A 304 10.57 -12.95 4.80
C TYR A 304 11.69 -13.79 4.13
N THR A 305 12.48 -13.18 3.25
CA THR A 305 13.57 -13.87 2.51
C THR A 305 14.92 -13.79 3.20
N SER A 306 15.06 -12.95 4.24
CA SER A 306 16.28 -12.83 5.03
C SER A 306 16.39 -13.99 6.05
N PRO A 307 17.59 -14.33 6.51
CA PRO A 307 17.76 -15.33 7.55
C PRO A 307 17.06 -14.86 8.83
N SER A 308 16.00 -15.56 9.18
CA SER A 308 15.26 -15.37 10.43
C SER A 308 16.05 -15.93 11.63
N PRO A 309 15.85 -15.40 12.86
CA PRO A 309 16.41 -16.01 14.06
C PRO A 309 15.89 -17.42 14.29
#